data_a40e35db486f7e5fd657e4e185d13928
#
_entry.id   a40e35db486f7e5fd657e4e185d13928
#
_cell.length_a   1.000
_cell.length_b   1.000
_cell.length_c   1.000
_cell.angle_alpha   90.00
_cell.angle_beta   90.00
_cell.angle_gamma   90.00
#
_symmetry.space_group_name_H-M   'P 1'
#
loop_
_entity.id
_entity.type
_entity.pdbx_description
1 polymer ?
#
loop_
_entity_poly.entity_id
_entity_poly.type
_entity_poly.pdbx_seq_one_letter_code
_entity_poly.pdbx_strand_id
1 'polypeptide(L)'
;IGGALRYDNAAVWSRLVEVAGGPGARFVVLATAAENPERSAARSVAALEAHGAVAEALPVSPRLEGRDVAAAVRDPELVAKVRAARGVFFTGGAQERIVDALQPGGRASPLLEAIRDVMTRGGVVAGTSAGAAIMSATMFRDATDVMAVMKGSLRFGKELDRGFAFAGSDVFV
;
A
#
# COMPACT_ATOMS: atom_id res chain seq x y z
N ILE A 1 3.70 5.35 -7.52
CA ILE A 1 4.20 6.74 -7.63
C ILE A 1 5.41 6.84 -6.71
N GLY A 2 6.60 6.94 -7.27
CA GLY A 2 7.85 7.11 -6.52
C GLY A 2 7.97 8.52 -5.92
N GLY A 3 8.88 8.68 -4.94
CA GLY A 3 9.38 10.00 -4.53
C GLY A 3 8.40 10.90 -3.79
N ALA A 4 7.81 10.44 -2.70
CA ALA A 4 7.04 11.26 -1.76
C ALA A 4 5.94 12.11 -2.46
N LEU A 5 4.87 11.46 -2.89
CA LEU A 5 3.71 12.15 -3.47
C LEU A 5 3.23 13.28 -2.53
N ARG A 6 3.21 14.49 -3.06
CA ARG A 6 2.72 15.66 -2.33
C ARG A 6 1.19 15.63 -2.22
N TYR A 7 0.67 15.98 -1.06
CA TYR A 7 -0.77 16.00 -0.82
C TYR A 7 -1.52 17.07 -1.62
N ASP A 8 -0.81 18.10 -2.09
CA ASP A 8 -1.34 19.16 -2.95
C ASP A 8 -1.16 18.89 -4.46
N ASN A 9 -0.69 17.69 -4.85
CA ASN A 9 -0.55 17.31 -6.25
C ASN A 9 -1.92 16.92 -6.84
N ALA A 10 -2.70 17.92 -7.21
CA ALA A 10 -4.05 17.74 -7.75
C ALA A 10 -4.09 16.81 -8.96
N ALA A 11 -3.11 16.87 -9.85
CA ALA A 11 -3.08 16.04 -11.07
C ALA A 11 -3.06 14.54 -10.75
N VAL A 12 -2.31 14.14 -9.73
CA VAL A 12 -2.24 12.73 -9.34
C VAL A 12 -3.48 12.30 -8.57
N TRP A 13 -3.91 13.08 -7.58
CA TRP A 13 -5.06 12.71 -6.76
C TRP A 13 -6.36 12.69 -7.55
N SER A 14 -6.59 13.68 -8.43
CA SER A 14 -7.76 13.68 -9.31
C SER A 14 -7.75 12.48 -10.26
N ARG A 15 -6.57 12.13 -10.82
CA ARG A 15 -6.46 10.97 -11.70
C ARG A 15 -6.73 9.65 -10.98
N LEU A 16 -6.30 9.50 -9.72
CA LEU A 16 -6.62 8.31 -8.92
C LEU A 16 -8.14 8.16 -8.73
N VAL A 17 -8.82 9.25 -8.40
CA VAL A 17 -10.28 9.24 -8.23
C VAL A 17 -10.98 8.95 -9.56
N GLU A 18 -10.55 9.59 -10.64
CA GLU A 18 -11.12 9.38 -11.98
C GLU A 18 -11.04 7.91 -12.42
N VAL A 19 -9.85 7.27 -12.30
CA VAL A 19 -9.68 5.87 -12.73
C VAL A 19 -10.37 4.87 -11.81
N ALA A 20 -10.67 5.26 -10.56
CA ALA A 20 -11.48 4.46 -9.64
C ALA A 20 -13.00 4.55 -9.91
N GLY A 21 -13.42 5.39 -10.85
CA GLY A 21 -14.83 5.56 -11.22
C GLY A 21 -15.37 6.97 -10.99
N GLY A 22 -14.52 7.93 -10.65
CA GLY A 22 -14.88 9.35 -10.48
C GLY A 22 -15.39 9.70 -9.07
N PRO A 23 -16.03 10.85 -8.92
CA PRO A 23 -16.56 11.32 -7.65
C PRO A 23 -17.49 10.28 -7.00
N GLY A 24 -17.37 10.11 -5.68
CA GLY A 24 -18.07 9.08 -4.92
C GLY A 24 -17.37 7.71 -4.92
N ALA A 25 -16.26 7.54 -5.65
CA ALA A 25 -15.48 6.31 -5.59
C ALA A 25 -14.96 6.06 -4.16
N ARG A 26 -15.19 4.85 -3.67
CA ARG A 26 -14.76 4.45 -2.32
C ARG A 26 -13.30 4.04 -2.32
N PHE A 27 -12.51 4.65 -1.43
CA PHE A 27 -11.12 4.30 -1.20
C PHE A 27 -10.89 3.81 0.23
N VAL A 28 -10.01 2.83 0.36
CA VAL A 28 -9.38 2.50 1.63
C VAL A 28 -7.91 2.93 1.61
N VAL A 29 -7.45 3.50 2.71
CA VAL A 29 -6.07 3.96 2.89
C VAL A 29 -5.37 3.06 3.90
N LEU A 30 -4.23 2.51 3.51
CA LEU A 30 -3.36 1.68 4.33
C LEU A 30 -2.06 2.43 4.63
N ALA A 31 -1.92 2.91 5.86
CA ALA A 31 -0.71 3.61 6.31
C ALA A 31 0.26 2.66 7.05
N THR A 32 0.28 1.40 6.65
CA THR A 32 1.03 0.31 7.29
C THR A 32 2.54 0.58 7.35
N ALA A 33 3.09 1.22 6.31
CA ALA A 33 4.52 1.56 6.23
C ALA A 33 4.91 2.76 7.08
N ALA A 34 3.97 3.64 7.39
CA ALA A 34 4.26 4.95 7.95
C ALA A 34 4.82 4.87 9.39
N GLU A 35 5.71 5.79 9.72
CA GLU A 35 6.19 5.96 11.10
C GLU A 35 5.10 6.54 12.00
N ASN A 36 4.30 7.48 11.47
CA ASN A 36 3.09 7.96 12.10
C ASN A 36 1.89 7.61 11.20
N PRO A 37 1.27 6.43 11.40
CA PRO A 37 0.20 5.94 10.52
C PRO A 37 -1.05 6.81 10.57
N GLU A 38 -1.43 7.34 11.73
CA GLU A 38 -2.62 8.17 11.89
C GLU A 38 -2.51 9.45 11.06
N ARG A 39 -1.41 10.15 11.19
CA ARG A 39 -1.14 11.39 10.44
C ARG A 39 -1.06 11.14 8.93
N SER A 40 -0.37 10.07 8.51
CA SER A 40 -0.21 9.74 7.10
C SER A 40 -1.53 9.32 6.47
N ALA A 41 -2.33 8.53 7.19
CA ALA A 41 -3.66 8.12 6.77
C ALA A 41 -4.60 9.33 6.62
N ALA A 42 -4.69 10.17 7.65
CA ALA A 42 -5.56 11.35 7.64
C ALA A 42 -5.26 12.30 6.47
N ARG A 43 -3.97 12.54 6.17
CA ARG A 43 -3.58 13.38 5.04
C ARG A 43 -3.94 12.75 3.69
N SER A 44 -3.77 11.44 3.55
CA SER A 44 -4.12 10.74 2.30
C SER A 44 -5.63 10.68 2.08
N VAL A 45 -6.40 10.45 3.15
CA VAL A 45 -7.87 10.52 3.13
C VAL A 45 -8.30 11.90 2.68
N ALA A 46 -7.82 12.97 3.35
CA ALA A 46 -8.16 14.34 3.00
C ALA A 46 -7.81 14.70 1.54
N ALA A 47 -6.67 14.21 1.03
CA ALA A 47 -6.28 14.44 -0.36
C ALA A 47 -7.23 13.74 -1.35
N LEU A 48 -7.66 12.52 -1.08
CA LEU A 48 -8.64 11.79 -1.90
C LEU A 48 -10.02 12.47 -1.86
N GLU A 49 -10.47 12.86 -0.67
CA GLU A 49 -11.77 13.53 -0.47
C GLU A 49 -11.82 14.91 -1.13
N ALA A 50 -10.72 15.66 -1.13
CA ALA A 50 -10.62 16.95 -1.83
C ALA A 50 -10.85 16.81 -3.35
N HIS A 51 -10.72 15.60 -3.88
CA HIS A 51 -10.99 15.28 -5.29
C HIS A 51 -12.28 14.46 -5.50
N GLY A 52 -13.13 14.42 -4.48
CA GLY A 52 -14.49 13.85 -4.58
C GLY A 52 -14.59 12.37 -4.25
N ALA A 53 -13.55 11.70 -3.79
CA ALA A 53 -13.65 10.34 -3.30
C ALA A 53 -14.36 10.27 -1.94
N VAL A 54 -14.82 9.07 -1.57
CA VAL A 54 -15.19 8.70 -0.20
C VAL A 54 -14.07 7.81 0.33
N ALA A 55 -13.29 8.29 1.27
CA ALA A 55 -12.09 7.60 1.72
C ALA A 55 -12.11 7.30 3.22
N GLU A 56 -11.62 6.12 3.61
CA GLU A 56 -11.42 5.76 5.01
C GLU A 56 -10.04 5.12 5.24
N ALA A 57 -9.47 5.37 6.40
CA ALA A 57 -8.24 4.72 6.84
C ALA A 57 -8.54 3.40 7.52
N LEU A 58 -7.82 2.32 7.17
CA LEU A 58 -7.90 1.07 7.89
C LEU A 58 -6.80 0.97 8.96
N PRO A 59 -7.12 0.47 10.17
CA PRO A 59 -6.18 0.40 11.28
C PRO A 59 -5.23 -0.80 11.16
N VAL A 60 -4.48 -0.86 10.07
CA VAL A 60 -3.54 -1.95 9.74
C VAL A 60 -2.13 -1.39 9.72
N SER A 61 -1.53 -1.29 10.90
CA SER A 61 -0.12 -0.87 11.02
C SER A 61 0.50 -1.38 12.31
N PRO A 62 1.77 -1.85 12.27
CA PRO A 62 2.50 -2.26 13.47
C PRO A 62 2.87 -1.07 14.40
N ARG A 63 2.65 0.17 13.93
CA ARG A 63 2.90 1.40 14.70
C ARG A 63 1.65 1.96 15.38
N LEU A 64 0.51 1.29 15.26
CA LEU A 64 -0.71 1.66 16.00
C LEU A 64 -0.70 1.00 17.38
N GLU A 65 -0.75 1.82 18.42
CA GLU A 65 -0.78 1.33 19.80
C GLU A 65 -2.03 0.47 20.06
N GLY A 66 -1.86 -0.61 20.80
CA GLY A 66 -2.94 -1.50 21.19
C GLY A 66 -3.60 -2.28 20.03
N ARG A 67 -2.99 -2.29 18.84
CA ARG A 67 -3.50 -3.03 17.68
C ARG A 67 -2.62 -4.22 17.33
N ASP A 68 -3.24 -5.37 17.19
CA ASP A 68 -2.63 -6.56 16.63
C ASP A 68 -2.81 -6.56 15.11
N VAL A 69 -1.73 -6.30 14.40
CA VAL A 69 -1.71 -6.29 12.93
C VAL A 69 -2.08 -7.67 12.35
N ALA A 70 -1.66 -8.75 13.00
CA ALA A 70 -1.96 -10.10 12.53
C ALA A 70 -3.45 -10.45 12.66
N ALA A 71 -4.12 -9.91 13.67
CA ALA A 71 -5.58 -9.99 13.79
C ALA A 71 -6.25 -9.06 12.77
N ALA A 72 -5.79 -7.81 12.63
CA ALA A 72 -6.38 -6.82 11.73
C ALA A 72 -6.44 -7.28 10.27
N VAL A 73 -5.38 -7.93 9.75
CA VAL A 73 -5.35 -8.43 8.36
C VAL A 73 -6.28 -9.63 8.12
N ARG A 74 -6.85 -10.20 9.17
CA ARG A 74 -7.82 -11.30 9.12
C ARG A 74 -9.23 -10.87 9.53
N ASP A 75 -9.38 -9.63 10.01
CA ASP A 75 -10.66 -9.11 10.45
C ASP A 75 -11.67 -9.08 9.29
N PRO A 76 -12.79 -9.80 9.39
CA PRO A 76 -13.77 -9.89 8.32
C PRO A 76 -14.42 -8.53 8.00
N GLU A 77 -14.52 -7.61 8.96
CA GLU A 77 -15.06 -6.26 8.73
C GLU A 77 -14.09 -5.44 7.88
N LEU A 78 -12.79 -5.48 8.18
CA LEU A 78 -11.79 -4.77 7.38
C LEU A 78 -11.66 -5.38 5.98
N VAL A 79 -11.71 -6.71 5.87
CA VAL A 79 -11.73 -7.42 4.58
C VAL A 79 -12.96 -7.02 3.75
N ALA A 80 -14.15 -6.93 4.37
CA ALA A 80 -15.36 -6.50 3.68
C ALA A 80 -15.27 -5.04 3.20
N LYS A 81 -14.70 -4.14 3.99
CA LYS A 81 -14.43 -2.74 3.59
C LYS A 81 -13.53 -2.67 2.36
N VAL A 82 -12.44 -3.42 2.33
CA VAL A 82 -11.57 -3.51 1.15
C VAL A 82 -12.34 -4.04 -0.06
N ARG A 83 -13.11 -5.11 0.10
CA ARG A 83 -13.91 -5.66 -0.99
C ARG A 83 -14.96 -4.69 -1.53
N ALA A 84 -15.50 -3.82 -0.69
CA ALA A 84 -16.47 -2.79 -1.11
C ALA A 84 -15.81 -1.57 -1.77
N ALA A 85 -14.49 -1.43 -1.66
CA ALA A 85 -13.76 -0.30 -2.22
C ALA A 85 -13.57 -0.43 -3.75
N ARG A 86 -13.41 0.72 -4.40
CA ARG A 86 -12.98 0.87 -5.80
C ARG A 86 -11.50 1.23 -5.89
N GLY A 87 -10.93 1.74 -4.80
CA GLY A 87 -9.53 2.10 -4.72
C GLY A 87 -8.88 1.67 -3.42
N VAL A 88 -7.62 1.29 -3.49
CA VAL A 88 -6.76 1.04 -2.34
C VAL A 88 -5.51 1.91 -2.49
N PHE A 89 -5.19 2.68 -1.46
CA PHE A 89 -4.02 3.54 -1.46
C PHE A 89 -3.06 3.19 -0.32
N PHE A 90 -1.81 2.89 -0.66
CA PHE A 90 -0.74 2.64 0.29
C PHE A 90 0.13 3.89 0.48
N THR A 91 0.36 4.28 1.72
CA THR A 91 1.25 5.40 2.04
C THR A 91 2.73 4.98 1.97
N GLY A 92 3.62 5.97 2.04
CA GLY A 92 5.06 5.74 2.15
C GLY A 92 5.51 5.41 3.57
N GLY A 93 6.77 5.00 3.67
CA GLY A 93 7.45 4.63 4.90
C GLY A 93 8.40 3.46 4.68
N ALA A 94 8.34 2.43 5.52
CA ALA A 94 9.13 1.21 5.46
C ALA A 94 8.34 0.08 4.77
N GLN A 95 8.73 -0.30 3.57
CA GLN A 95 7.99 -1.26 2.74
C GLN A 95 7.91 -2.66 3.34
N GLU A 96 8.91 -3.06 4.10
CA GLU A 96 8.91 -4.35 4.80
C GLU A 96 7.75 -4.47 5.78
N ARG A 97 7.29 -3.37 6.40
CA ARG A 97 6.12 -3.36 7.29
C ARG A 97 4.85 -3.76 6.54
N ILE A 98 4.71 -3.36 5.27
CA ILE A 98 3.55 -3.73 4.46
C ILE A 98 3.59 -5.21 4.13
N VAL A 99 4.75 -5.72 3.70
CA VAL A 99 4.90 -7.12 3.31
C VAL A 99 4.76 -8.03 4.53
N ASP A 100 5.41 -7.70 5.65
CA ASP A 100 5.32 -8.48 6.89
C ASP A 100 3.89 -8.54 7.44
N ALA A 101 3.12 -7.45 7.29
CA ALA A 101 1.72 -7.40 7.73
C ALA A 101 0.79 -8.18 6.78
N LEU A 102 0.89 -7.93 5.47
CA LEU A 102 -0.08 -8.43 4.50
C LEU A 102 0.28 -9.80 3.92
N GLN A 103 1.58 -10.16 3.95
CA GLN A 103 2.10 -11.41 3.39
C GLN A 103 3.06 -12.12 4.36
N PRO A 104 2.64 -12.39 5.61
CA PRO A 104 3.50 -13.00 6.61
C PRO A 104 3.99 -14.38 6.15
N GLY A 105 5.31 -14.59 6.21
CA GLY A 105 5.94 -15.84 5.77
C GLY A 105 5.70 -16.16 4.28
N GLY A 106 5.50 -15.13 3.46
CA GLY A 106 5.25 -15.27 2.02
C GLY A 106 3.83 -15.73 1.66
N ARG A 107 2.90 -15.78 2.62
CA ARG A 107 1.51 -16.19 2.41
C ARG A 107 0.59 -14.97 2.45
N ALA A 108 -0.22 -14.80 1.42
CA ALA A 108 -1.18 -13.71 1.39
C ALA A 108 -2.19 -13.82 2.55
N SER A 109 -2.41 -12.71 3.24
CA SER A 109 -3.48 -12.59 4.23
C SER A 109 -4.84 -12.43 3.54
N PRO A 110 -5.96 -12.66 4.25
CA PRO A 110 -7.30 -12.37 3.72
C PRO A 110 -7.47 -10.93 3.24
N LEU A 111 -6.81 -9.97 3.90
CA LEU A 111 -6.84 -8.57 3.48
C LEU A 111 -6.09 -8.36 2.15
N LEU A 112 -4.92 -9.00 1.96
CA LEU A 112 -4.19 -8.92 0.69
C LEU A 112 -4.98 -9.57 -0.46
N GLU A 113 -5.64 -10.70 -0.21
CA GLU A 113 -6.51 -11.32 -1.22
C GLU A 113 -7.67 -10.38 -1.59
N ALA A 114 -8.30 -9.72 -0.61
CA ALA A 114 -9.33 -8.73 -0.90
C ALA A 114 -8.82 -7.55 -1.74
N ILE A 115 -7.56 -7.11 -1.53
CA ILE A 115 -6.93 -6.07 -2.35
C ILE A 115 -6.71 -6.56 -3.79
N ARG A 116 -6.28 -7.81 -3.97
CA ARG A 116 -6.18 -8.44 -5.30
C ARG A 116 -7.53 -8.51 -6.01
N ASP A 117 -8.58 -8.85 -5.25
CA ASP A 117 -9.96 -8.85 -5.77
C ASP A 117 -10.39 -7.47 -6.26
N VAL A 118 -10.01 -6.37 -5.58
CA VAL A 118 -10.29 -5.00 -6.04
C VAL A 118 -9.67 -4.78 -7.43
N MET A 119 -8.40 -5.13 -7.61
CA MET A 119 -7.71 -4.96 -8.89
C MET A 119 -8.32 -5.83 -9.99
N THR A 120 -8.62 -7.10 -9.70
CA THR A 120 -9.22 -8.03 -10.66
C THR A 120 -10.59 -7.56 -11.17
N ARG A 121 -11.36 -6.86 -10.33
CA ARG A 121 -12.64 -6.25 -10.71
C ARG A 121 -12.52 -4.90 -11.43
N GLY A 122 -11.30 -4.51 -11.83
CA GLY A 122 -11.04 -3.23 -12.50
C GLY A 122 -11.02 -2.04 -11.54
N GLY A 123 -10.80 -2.26 -10.25
CA GLY A 123 -10.50 -1.21 -9.28
C GLY A 123 -9.04 -0.77 -9.34
N VAL A 124 -8.67 0.19 -8.51
CA VAL A 124 -7.35 0.82 -8.49
C VAL A 124 -6.58 0.41 -7.26
N VAL A 125 -5.36 -0.08 -7.43
CA VAL A 125 -4.39 -0.21 -6.34
C VAL A 125 -3.24 0.75 -6.62
N ALA A 126 -2.99 1.67 -5.71
CA ALA A 126 -2.00 2.72 -5.86
C ALA A 126 -1.19 2.92 -4.57
N GLY A 127 -0.05 3.55 -4.69
CA GLY A 127 0.77 3.87 -3.53
C GLY A 127 1.90 4.83 -3.86
N THR A 128 2.52 5.36 -2.82
CA THR A 128 3.70 6.24 -2.94
C THR A 128 4.87 5.69 -2.15
N SER A 129 6.12 5.89 -2.65
CA SER A 129 7.35 5.45 -1.98
C SER A 129 7.29 3.95 -1.63
N ALA A 130 7.33 3.56 -0.35
CA ALA A 130 7.14 2.18 0.10
C ALA A 130 5.87 1.52 -0.48
N GLY A 131 4.76 2.26 -0.54
CA GLY A 131 3.52 1.81 -1.18
C GLY A 131 3.65 1.63 -2.69
N ALA A 132 4.60 2.27 -3.36
CA ALA A 132 4.93 2.00 -4.76
C ALA A 132 5.86 0.78 -4.88
N ALA A 133 6.85 0.65 -4.01
CA ALA A 133 7.81 -0.44 -4.04
C ALA A 133 7.14 -1.82 -3.95
N ILE A 134 6.11 -1.97 -3.11
CA ILE A 134 5.38 -3.24 -2.97
C ILE A 134 4.58 -3.64 -4.24
N MET A 135 4.41 -2.75 -5.20
CA MET A 135 3.69 -3.06 -6.46
C MET A 135 4.50 -3.99 -7.37
N SER A 136 5.82 -4.01 -7.23
CA SER A 136 6.71 -4.88 -8.00
C SER A 136 6.68 -6.33 -7.50
N ALA A 137 7.19 -7.25 -8.32
CA ALA A 137 7.36 -8.65 -7.91
C ALA A 137 8.56 -8.82 -6.96
N THR A 138 9.59 -7.99 -7.15
CA THR A 138 10.80 -7.95 -6.31
C THR A 138 11.04 -6.53 -5.87
N MET A 139 11.31 -6.32 -4.60
CA MET A 139 11.59 -5.01 -4.01
C MET A 139 12.80 -5.08 -3.08
N PHE A 140 13.41 -3.96 -2.78
CA PHE A 140 14.33 -3.87 -1.65
C PHE A 140 13.54 -3.99 -0.34
N ARG A 141 14.02 -4.87 0.57
CA ARG A 141 13.45 -4.96 1.91
C ARG A 141 14.04 -3.86 2.81
N ASP A 142 15.35 -3.79 2.81
CA ASP A 142 16.10 -2.78 3.55
C ASP A 142 17.29 -2.35 2.66
N ALA A 143 17.29 -1.11 2.21
CA ALA A 143 18.30 -0.56 1.31
C ALA A 143 19.52 0.00 2.07
N THR A 144 20.08 -0.76 2.99
CA THR A 144 21.05 -0.28 3.94
C THR A 144 22.48 -0.21 3.43
N ASP A 145 22.86 -1.03 2.44
CA ASP A 145 24.24 -1.07 1.94
C ASP A 145 24.31 -0.82 0.42
N VAL A 146 24.59 0.43 0.09
CA VAL A 146 24.79 0.85 -1.32
C VAL A 146 25.90 0.06 -2.01
N MET A 147 26.96 -0.30 -1.27
CA MET A 147 28.07 -1.08 -1.84
C MET A 147 27.68 -2.53 -2.13
N ALA A 148 26.82 -3.12 -1.30
CA ALA A 148 26.25 -4.45 -1.58
C ALA A 148 25.36 -4.42 -2.84
N VAL A 149 24.55 -3.37 -2.98
CA VAL A 149 23.71 -3.14 -4.17
C VAL A 149 24.58 -3.02 -5.42
N MET A 150 25.60 -2.17 -5.38
CA MET A 150 26.51 -1.95 -6.52
C MET A 150 27.30 -3.21 -6.90
N LYS A 151 27.65 -4.07 -5.95
CA LYS A 151 28.36 -5.32 -6.18
C LYS A 151 27.45 -6.49 -6.58
N GLY A 152 26.15 -6.28 -6.60
CA GLY A 152 25.18 -7.33 -6.88
C GLY A 152 25.08 -8.41 -5.79
N SER A 153 25.54 -8.13 -4.59
CA SER A 153 25.57 -9.08 -3.45
C SER A 153 24.25 -9.10 -2.69
N LEU A 154 23.13 -9.11 -3.41
CA LEU A 154 21.80 -9.02 -2.81
C LEU A 154 21.19 -10.40 -2.58
N ARG A 155 20.56 -10.59 -1.41
CA ARG A 155 19.96 -11.86 -1.01
C ARG A 155 18.48 -11.68 -0.68
N PHE A 156 17.65 -12.59 -1.17
CA PHE A 156 16.26 -12.69 -0.74
C PHE A 156 16.15 -13.03 0.75
N GLY A 157 15.20 -12.39 1.42
CA GLY A 157 14.97 -12.50 2.86
C GLY A 157 15.90 -11.61 3.70
N LYS A 158 16.81 -10.85 3.05
CA LYS A 158 17.67 -9.88 3.73
C LYS A 158 17.56 -8.50 3.05
N GLU A 159 18.26 -8.31 1.95
CA GLU A 159 18.25 -7.05 1.19
C GLU A 159 17.08 -6.96 0.19
N LEU A 160 16.63 -8.13 -0.32
CA LEU A 160 15.49 -8.25 -1.23
C LEU A 160 14.34 -8.99 -0.59
N ASP A 161 13.13 -8.67 -1.05
CA ASP A 161 11.90 -9.38 -0.70
C ASP A 161 10.93 -9.43 -1.87
N ARG A 162 9.89 -10.22 -1.72
CA ARG A 162 8.80 -10.30 -2.69
C ARG A 162 7.80 -9.20 -2.39
N GLY A 163 7.56 -8.33 -3.37
CA GLY A 163 6.40 -7.47 -3.39
C GLY A 163 5.13 -8.23 -3.76
N PHE A 164 4.07 -7.51 -4.08
CA PHE A 164 2.76 -8.11 -4.36
C PHE A 164 2.49 -8.35 -5.84
N ALA A 165 3.42 -7.95 -6.71
CA ALA A 165 3.36 -8.11 -8.17
C ALA A 165 2.11 -7.49 -8.83
N PHE A 166 1.57 -6.41 -8.27
CA PHE A 166 0.41 -5.72 -8.86
C PHE A 166 0.73 -5.08 -10.22
N ALA A 167 1.95 -4.63 -10.41
CA ALA A 167 2.39 -4.00 -11.65
C ALA A 167 2.88 -4.99 -12.73
N GLY A 168 2.75 -6.30 -12.47
CA GLY A 168 3.30 -7.35 -13.33
C GLY A 168 4.76 -7.68 -13.01
N SER A 169 5.26 -8.76 -13.62
CA SER A 169 6.62 -9.29 -13.36
C SER A 169 7.74 -8.42 -13.92
N ASP A 170 7.44 -7.61 -14.93
CA ASP A 170 8.42 -6.88 -15.73
C ASP A 170 8.56 -5.41 -15.33
N VAL A 171 7.82 -4.98 -14.30
CA VAL A 171 7.87 -3.62 -13.77
C VAL A 171 8.72 -3.58 -12.51
N PHE A 172 9.79 -2.79 -12.57
CA PHE A 172 10.62 -2.43 -11.41
C PHE A 172 10.22 -1.03 -10.93
N VAL A 173 10.01 -0.89 -9.63
CA VAL A 173 9.63 0.37 -8.98
C VAL A 173 10.72 0.81 -8.00
#